data_feca28c8a588a5e78e73417a67ef02b6
#
_entry.id   feca28c8a588a5e78e73417a67ef02b6
#
_cell.length_a   1.000
_cell.length_b   1.000
_cell.length_c   1.000
_cell.angle_alpha   90.00
_cell.angle_beta   90.00
_cell.angle_gamma   90.00
#
_symmetry.space_group_name_H-M   'P 1'
#
loop_
_entity.id
_entity.type
_entity.pdbx_description
1 polymer ?
#
loop_
_entity_poly.entity_id
_entity_poly.type
_entity_poly.pdbx_seq_one_letter_code
_entity_poly.pdbx_strand_id
1 'polypeptide(L)'
;IENLEHKSRRTDVLVDDSLIAAFYDKHIPETVFNGFSFEKWLRDATRENPKLLFLDRDDLMRHEAAGITTELFPKTFTHSGIDMVLNYHFEPGNPRDGITLSIPIYALNQLDPERCEWLVLGMLKEKAQLLIKSLPQRIRRNCVPLPDYAAAFVDRVLEKNGFGTGSLIEALIADIRSETNAVAKTDDFRLETLPAHLFMNFRVVDEHGRMLEMSRNLPALQAEFSQEA
;
A
#
# COMPACT_ATOMS: atom_id res chain seq x y z
N ILE A 1 -5.23 14.17 12.82
CA ILE A 1 -5.51 12.74 12.65
C ILE A 1 -6.29 12.54 11.35
N GLU A 2 -7.53 13.01 11.20
CA GLU A 2 -8.34 12.88 9.99
C GLU A 2 -7.65 13.32 8.69
N ASN A 3 -6.83 14.38 8.75
CA ASN A 3 -6.09 14.88 7.58
C ASN A 3 -4.95 13.95 7.12
N LEU A 4 -4.36 13.18 8.04
CA LEU A 4 -3.30 12.21 7.71
C LEU A 4 -3.91 10.91 7.17
N GLU A 5 -5.02 10.45 7.74
CA GLU A 5 -5.78 9.30 7.25
C GLU A 5 -6.33 9.54 5.85
N HIS A 6 -6.88 10.73 5.60
CA HIS A 6 -7.39 11.12 4.28
C HIS A 6 -6.28 11.20 3.23
N LYS A 7 -5.09 11.69 3.60
CA LYS A 7 -3.92 11.77 2.70
C LYS A 7 -3.30 10.40 2.41
N SER A 8 -3.33 9.48 3.38
CA SER A 8 -2.77 8.14 3.21
C SER A 8 -3.75 7.16 2.57
N ARG A 9 -5.04 7.52 2.42
CA ARG A 9 -6.15 6.62 2.04
C ARG A 9 -6.26 5.38 2.92
N ARG A 10 -5.78 5.47 4.17
CA ARG A 10 -5.73 4.36 5.11
C ARG A 10 -6.09 4.84 6.51
N THR A 11 -6.98 4.10 7.14
CA THR A 11 -7.42 4.32 8.53
C THR A 11 -6.52 3.61 9.56
N ASP A 12 -5.63 2.72 9.11
CA ASP A 12 -4.79 1.85 9.94
C ASP A 12 -3.32 2.31 10.07
N VAL A 13 -2.96 3.44 9.47
CA VAL A 13 -1.59 3.98 9.53
C VAL A 13 -1.31 4.70 10.84
N LEU A 14 -2.36 5.20 11.49
CA LEU A 14 -2.23 5.93 12.72
C LEU A 14 -2.39 5.01 13.94
N VAL A 15 -1.78 5.42 15.03
CA VAL A 15 -1.98 4.78 16.33
C VAL A 15 -3.46 4.83 16.71
N ASP A 16 -3.98 3.72 17.23
CA ASP A 16 -5.31 3.69 17.81
C ASP A 16 -5.32 4.37 19.19
N ASP A 17 -6.52 4.57 19.73
CA ASP A 17 -6.70 5.24 21.02
C ASP A 17 -5.94 4.53 22.16
N SER A 18 -5.71 3.22 22.06
CA SER A 18 -4.98 2.47 23.08
C SER A 18 -3.49 2.81 23.10
N LEU A 19 -2.89 3.07 21.94
CA LEU A 19 -1.49 3.48 21.83
C LEU A 19 -1.31 4.96 22.18
N ILE A 20 -2.29 5.81 21.87
CA ILE A 20 -2.33 7.20 22.35
C ILE A 20 -2.43 7.21 23.90
N ALA A 21 -3.29 6.38 24.47
CA ALA A 21 -3.39 6.23 25.93
C ALA A 21 -2.06 5.75 26.53
N ALA A 22 -1.42 4.73 25.95
CA ALA A 22 -0.14 4.21 26.40
C ALA A 22 0.99 5.26 26.33
N PHE A 23 0.97 6.16 25.34
CA PHE A 23 1.89 7.28 25.26
C PHE A 23 1.72 8.20 26.48
N TYR A 24 0.49 8.57 26.81
CA TYR A 24 0.23 9.44 27.96
C TYR A 24 0.53 8.74 29.28
N ASP A 25 0.19 7.47 29.43
CA ASP A 25 0.48 6.67 30.63
C ASP A 25 1.98 6.59 30.90
N LYS A 26 2.80 6.51 29.86
CA LYS A 26 4.27 6.52 29.99
C LYS A 26 4.83 7.86 30.49
N HIS A 27 4.17 8.98 30.14
CA HIS A 27 4.67 10.32 30.44
C HIS A 27 4.02 10.92 31.68
N ILE A 28 2.83 10.46 32.07
CA ILE A 28 2.12 10.92 33.27
C ILE A 28 2.44 10.02 34.44
N PRO A 29 3.00 10.55 35.54
CA PRO A 29 3.31 9.73 36.70
C PRO A 29 2.06 9.11 37.34
N GLU A 30 2.18 7.91 37.91
CA GLU A 30 1.09 7.22 38.62
C GLU A 30 0.52 8.02 39.81
N THR A 31 1.27 8.98 40.33
CA THR A 31 0.82 9.91 41.36
C THR A 31 -0.24 10.90 40.92
N VAL A 32 -0.45 10.99 39.57
CA VAL A 32 -1.43 11.87 38.94
C VAL A 32 -2.71 11.07 38.67
N PHE A 33 -3.64 11.10 39.59
CA PHE A 33 -4.86 10.26 39.57
C PHE A 33 -6.17 11.03 39.47
N ASN A 34 -6.12 12.36 39.40
CA ASN A 34 -7.30 13.22 39.23
C ASN A 34 -6.95 14.53 38.51
N GLY A 35 -7.97 15.31 38.12
CA GLY A 35 -7.80 16.55 37.37
C GLY A 35 -6.94 17.59 38.10
N PHE A 36 -7.08 17.72 39.41
CA PHE A 36 -6.28 18.68 40.20
C PHE A 36 -4.80 18.30 40.25
N SER A 37 -4.49 17.03 40.50
CA SER A 37 -3.11 16.54 40.48
C SER A 37 -2.50 16.63 39.09
N PHE A 38 -3.30 16.40 38.05
CA PHE A 38 -2.87 16.55 36.65
C PHE A 38 -2.53 18.00 36.28
N GLU A 39 -3.39 18.97 36.61
CA GLU A 39 -3.13 20.39 36.33
C GLU A 39 -1.88 20.91 37.05
N LYS A 40 -1.69 20.48 38.30
CA LYS A 40 -0.49 20.85 39.05
C LYS A 40 0.76 20.28 38.42
N TRP A 41 0.79 18.98 38.17
CA TRP A 41 1.90 18.31 37.54
C TRP A 41 2.17 18.87 36.12
N LEU A 42 1.16 19.07 35.31
CA LEU A 42 1.30 19.58 33.94
C LEU A 42 1.96 20.96 33.91
N ARG A 43 1.62 21.83 34.86
CA ARG A 43 2.21 23.16 34.96
C ARG A 43 3.71 23.11 35.25
N ASP A 44 4.13 22.19 36.07
CA ASP A 44 5.56 22.01 36.43
C ASP A 44 6.29 21.29 35.29
N ALA A 45 5.74 20.23 34.76
CA ALA A 45 6.31 19.46 33.65
C ALA A 45 6.47 20.26 32.36
N THR A 46 5.51 21.12 32.02
CA THR A 46 5.59 21.97 30.83
C THR A 46 6.56 23.13 30.94
N ARG A 47 7.00 23.49 32.15
CA ARG A 47 8.10 24.45 32.34
C ARG A 47 9.43 23.86 31.93
N GLU A 48 9.66 22.59 32.23
CA GLU A 48 10.89 21.88 31.87
C GLU A 48 10.88 21.41 30.41
N ASN A 49 9.75 20.87 29.94
CA ASN A 49 9.57 20.43 28.56
C ASN A 49 8.19 20.85 28.02
N PRO A 50 8.10 21.98 27.32
CA PRO A 50 6.83 22.49 26.78
C PRO A 50 6.12 21.54 25.80
N LYS A 51 6.84 20.56 25.26
CA LYS A 51 6.31 19.59 24.29
C LYS A 51 6.16 18.18 24.86
N LEU A 52 6.26 17.99 26.17
CA LEU A 52 6.25 16.66 26.81
C LEU A 52 5.03 15.81 26.45
N LEU A 53 3.87 16.42 26.30
CA LEU A 53 2.61 15.75 25.94
C LEU A 53 2.18 16.01 24.48
N PHE A 54 3.08 16.54 23.66
CA PHE A 54 2.82 16.69 22.24
C PHE A 54 3.27 15.43 21.51
N LEU A 55 2.32 14.75 20.89
CA LEU A 55 2.60 13.68 19.93
C LEU A 55 3.10 14.33 18.63
N ASP A 56 4.28 14.00 18.21
CA ASP A 56 4.77 14.36 16.90
C ASP A 56 4.25 13.38 15.83
N ARG A 57 4.66 13.59 14.58
CA ARG A 57 4.22 12.73 13.48
C ARG A 57 4.72 11.29 13.62
N ASP A 58 5.92 11.13 14.15
CA ASP A 58 6.54 9.81 14.29
C ASP A 58 5.94 9.06 15.48
N ASP A 59 5.55 9.77 16.56
CA ASP A 59 4.80 9.22 17.69
C ASP A 59 3.39 8.76 17.30
N LEU A 60 2.74 9.48 16.34
CA LEU A 60 1.43 9.11 15.81
C LEU A 60 1.50 7.95 14.83
N MET A 61 2.67 7.60 14.34
CA MET A 61 2.88 6.39 13.54
C MET A 61 3.31 5.26 14.47
N ARG A 62 2.54 4.16 14.48
CA ARG A 62 2.88 2.98 15.28
C ARG A 62 4.33 2.58 15.06
N HIS A 63 5.11 2.40 16.11
CA HIS A 63 6.45 1.80 16.01
C HIS A 63 6.40 0.39 15.41
N GLU A 64 5.35 -0.38 15.69
CA GLU A 64 5.04 -1.62 14.97
C GLU A 64 4.58 -1.32 13.53
N ALA A 65 3.86 -0.22 13.30
CA ALA A 65 3.47 0.20 11.96
C ALA A 65 4.66 0.71 11.14
N ALA A 66 5.78 1.11 11.72
CA ALA A 66 6.98 1.43 10.93
C ALA A 66 7.57 0.17 10.27
N GLY A 67 7.58 -0.98 10.95
CA GLY A 67 7.91 -2.28 10.36
C GLY A 67 6.83 -2.76 9.40
N ILE A 68 5.58 -2.80 9.84
CA ILE A 68 4.42 -3.21 9.03
C ILE A 68 4.23 -2.26 7.84
N THR A 69 4.40 -0.95 8.02
CA THR A 69 4.31 0.04 6.93
C THR A 69 5.44 -0.15 5.92
N THR A 70 6.64 -0.54 6.37
CA THR A 70 7.76 -0.83 5.46
C THR A 70 7.54 -2.11 4.68
N GLU A 71 6.93 -3.15 5.28
CA GLU A 71 6.57 -4.39 4.58
C GLU A 71 5.41 -4.18 3.59
N LEU A 72 4.39 -3.42 4.01
CA LEU A 72 3.23 -3.12 3.17
C LEU A 72 3.55 -2.12 2.06
N PHE A 73 4.44 -1.15 2.32
CA PHE A 73 4.87 -0.09 1.41
C PHE A 73 6.40 0.02 1.39
N PRO A 74 7.09 -0.96 0.81
CA PRO A 74 8.54 -0.96 0.75
C PRO A 74 9.06 0.23 -0.06
N LYS A 75 10.22 0.74 0.29
CA LYS A 75 10.91 1.81 -0.47
C LYS A 75 11.63 1.27 -1.69
N THR A 76 11.83 -0.04 -1.74
CA THR A 76 12.60 -0.72 -2.76
C THR A 76 11.82 -1.89 -3.34
N PHE A 77 11.85 -2.02 -4.64
CA PHE A 77 11.33 -3.16 -5.39
C PHE A 77 12.51 -3.94 -5.93
N THR A 78 12.69 -5.16 -5.45
CA THR A 78 13.78 -6.04 -5.90
C THR A 78 13.26 -7.02 -6.94
N HIS A 79 13.85 -7.03 -8.11
CA HIS A 79 13.54 -8.01 -9.17
C HIS A 79 14.80 -8.43 -9.90
N SER A 80 14.99 -9.73 -10.11
CA SER A 80 16.18 -10.30 -10.76
C SER A 80 17.52 -9.83 -10.15
N GLY A 81 17.53 -9.56 -8.83
CA GLY A 81 18.72 -9.08 -8.11
C GLY A 81 19.00 -7.57 -8.30
N ILE A 82 18.10 -6.83 -8.93
CA ILE A 82 18.19 -5.39 -9.11
C ILE A 82 17.23 -4.70 -8.16
N ASP A 83 17.75 -3.78 -7.36
CA ASP A 83 16.98 -2.94 -6.46
C ASP A 83 16.57 -1.64 -7.15
N MET A 84 15.27 -1.41 -7.23
CA MET A 84 14.68 -0.23 -7.85
C MET A 84 13.86 0.56 -6.83
N VAL A 85 13.86 1.88 -6.96
CA VAL A 85 13.22 2.77 -5.98
C VAL A 85 11.74 2.88 -6.24
N LEU A 86 10.94 2.68 -5.19
CA LEU A 86 9.50 2.94 -5.16
C LEU A 86 9.21 4.30 -4.54
N ASN A 87 8.43 5.10 -5.25
CA ASN A 87 7.90 6.37 -4.77
C ASN A 87 6.38 6.30 -4.68
N TYR A 88 5.84 6.85 -3.60
CA TYR A 88 4.41 6.86 -3.32
C TYR A 88 3.87 8.27 -3.37
N HIS A 89 2.79 8.47 -4.11
CA HIS A 89 2.09 9.74 -4.20
C HIS A 89 0.60 9.46 -4.11
N PHE A 90 -0.02 9.86 -3.02
CA PHE A 90 -1.44 9.61 -2.78
C PHE A 90 -2.21 10.93 -2.83
N GLU A 91 -2.51 11.34 -4.05
CA GLU A 91 -3.29 12.56 -4.33
C GLU A 91 -4.30 12.26 -5.44
N PRO A 92 -5.58 12.07 -5.07
CA PRO A 92 -6.62 11.77 -6.06
C PRO A 92 -6.69 12.81 -7.17
N GLY A 93 -6.68 12.34 -8.42
CA GLY A 93 -6.73 13.20 -9.60
C GLY A 93 -5.36 13.68 -10.10
N ASN A 94 -4.28 13.44 -9.37
CA ASN A 94 -2.93 13.71 -9.85
C ASN A 94 -2.48 12.60 -10.82
N PRO A 95 -1.85 12.92 -11.97
CA PRO A 95 -1.33 11.91 -12.90
C PRO A 95 -0.33 10.94 -12.27
N ARG A 96 0.36 11.35 -11.20
CA ARG A 96 1.31 10.53 -10.43
C ARG A 96 0.68 9.77 -9.28
N ASP A 97 -0.65 9.85 -9.11
CA ASP A 97 -1.33 9.18 -8.00
C ASP A 97 -1.07 7.67 -8.00
N GLY A 98 -0.67 7.14 -6.85
CA GLY A 98 -0.31 5.74 -6.64
C GLY A 98 1.19 5.50 -6.47
N ILE A 99 1.69 4.43 -7.08
CA ILE A 99 3.08 3.98 -6.99
C ILE A 99 3.82 4.31 -8.28
N THR A 100 5.02 4.87 -8.17
CA THR A 100 5.96 5.03 -9.28
C THR A 100 7.23 4.21 -8.99
N LEU A 101 7.54 3.28 -9.89
CA LEU A 101 8.79 2.53 -9.89
C LEU A 101 9.80 3.24 -10.78
N SER A 102 10.95 3.63 -10.21
CA SER A 102 12.07 4.20 -10.98
C SER A 102 12.97 3.07 -11.46
N ILE A 103 13.07 2.90 -12.78
CA ILE A 103 13.73 1.78 -13.45
C ILE A 103 14.94 2.30 -14.22
N PRO A 104 16.17 1.86 -13.91
CA PRO A 104 17.30 2.06 -14.79
C PRO A 104 17.05 1.42 -16.16
N ILE A 105 17.41 2.10 -17.25
CA ILE A 105 17.12 1.61 -18.61
C ILE A 105 17.62 0.18 -18.84
N TYR A 106 18.79 -0.18 -18.33
CA TYR A 106 19.37 -1.52 -18.46
C TYR A 106 18.57 -2.63 -17.75
N ALA A 107 17.69 -2.26 -16.81
CA ALA A 107 16.85 -3.21 -16.07
C ALA A 107 15.44 -3.34 -16.65
N LEU A 108 15.07 -2.47 -17.58
CA LEU A 108 13.69 -2.36 -18.08
C LEU A 108 13.17 -3.65 -18.71
N ASN A 109 14.00 -4.31 -19.54
CA ASN A 109 13.63 -5.55 -20.22
C ASN A 109 13.62 -6.78 -19.32
N GLN A 110 14.17 -6.66 -18.10
CA GLN A 110 14.20 -7.75 -17.12
C GLN A 110 12.96 -7.75 -16.23
N LEU A 111 12.17 -6.65 -16.23
CA LEU A 111 10.96 -6.55 -15.44
C LEU A 111 9.85 -7.44 -16.00
N ASP A 112 9.25 -8.21 -15.10
CA ASP A 112 8.08 -9.01 -15.38
C ASP A 112 6.80 -8.16 -15.18
N PRO A 113 6.00 -7.94 -16.24
CA PRO A 113 4.74 -7.23 -16.14
C PRO A 113 3.78 -7.87 -15.12
N GLU A 114 3.71 -9.20 -15.05
CA GLU A 114 2.84 -9.91 -14.12
C GLU A 114 3.20 -9.60 -12.65
N ARG A 115 4.52 -9.56 -12.32
CA ARG A 115 4.96 -9.16 -10.99
C ARG A 115 4.52 -7.73 -10.64
N CYS A 116 4.54 -6.83 -11.60
CA CYS A 116 4.14 -5.43 -11.40
C CYS A 116 2.63 -5.26 -11.21
N GLU A 117 1.80 -6.18 -11.70
CA GLU A 117 0.35 -6.17 -11.48
C GLU A 117 -0.02 -6.28 -10.00
N TRP A 118 0.77 -6.97 -9.20
CA TRP A 118 0.55 -7.14 -7.78
C TRP A 118 0.77 -5.86 -6.96
N LEU A 119 1.41 -4.86 -7.55
CA LEU A 119 1.80 -3.63 -6.85
C LEU A 119 2.66 -3.94 -5.61
N VAL A 120 2.29 -3.34 -4.49
CA VAL A 120 2.82 -3.65 -3.16
C VAL A 120 1.71 -4.20 -2.29
N LEU A 121 2.10 -4.93 -1.24
CA LEU A 121 1.15 -5.66 -0.39
C LEU A 121 0.08 -4.72 0.21
N GLY A 122 0.47 -3.50 0.59
CA GLY A 122 -0.45 -2.49 1.15
C GLY A 122 -1.55 -2.01 0.20
N MET A 123 -1.42 -2.26 -1.11
CA MET A 123 -2.44 -1.89 -2.11
C MET A 123 -3.18 -3.10 -2.68
N LEU A 124 -2.74 -4.32 -2.36
CA LEU A 124 -3.31 -5.53 -2.94
C LEU A 124 -4.77 -5.72 -2.59
N LYS A 125 -5.17 -5.45 -1.33
CA LYS A 125 -6.56 -5.57 -0.88
C LYS A 125 -7.49 -4.68 -1.70
N GLU A 126 -7.15 -3.40 -1.87
CA GLU A 126 -7.95 -2.44 -2.64
C GLU A 126 -8.06 -2.89 -4.10
N LYS A 127 -6.94 -3.28 -4.71
CA LYS A 127 -6.92 -3.75 -6.10
C LYS A 127 -7.76 -5.01 -6.29
N ALA A 128 -7.59 -6.01 -5.42
CA ALA A 128 -8.39 -7.24 -5.46
C ALA A 128 -9.89 -6.95 -5.30
N GLN A 129 -10.26 -6.09 -4.34
CA GLN A 129 -11.65 -5.70 -4.14
C GLN A 129 -12.28 -5.06 -5.39
N LEU A 130 -11.57 -4.15 -6.04
CA LEU A 130 -12.09 -3.48 -7.24
C LEU A 130 -12.07 -4.40 -8.47
N LEU A 131 -11.09 -5.30 -8.58
CA LEU A 131 -11.11 -6.35 -9.62
C LEU A 131 -12.33 -7.25 -9.45
N ILE A 132 -12.63 -7.74 -8.24
CA ILE A 132 -13.81 -8.56 -7.96
C ILE A 132 -15.09 -7.76 -8.23
N LYS A 133 -15.12 -6.47 -7.86
CA LYS A 133 -16.25 -5.57 -8.11
C LYS A 133 -16.54 -5.43 -9.60
N SER A 134 -15.53 -5.50 -10.45
CA SER A 134 -15.67 -5.39 -11.91
C SER A 134 -16.31 -6.62 -12.56
N LEU A 135 -16.32 -7.77 -11.88
CA LEU A 135 -16.87 -9.03 -12.37
C LEU A 135 -18.39 -8.95 -12.62
N PRO A 136 -18.92 -9.76 -13.54
CA PRO A 136 -20.36 -9.93 -13.73
C PRO A 136 -21.06 -10.31 -12.41
N GLN A 137 -22.29 -9.81 -12.23
CA GLN A 137 -23.05 -10.03 -10.98
C GLN A 137 -23.20 -11.50 -10.61
N ARG A 138 -23.34 -12.40 -11.59
CA ARG A 138 -23.45 -13.85 -11.39
C ARG A 138 -22.27 -14.45 -10.62
N ILE A 139 -21.06 -13.86 -10.76
CA ILE A 139 -19.83 -14.27 -10.05
C ILE A 139 -19.68 -13.45 -8.79
N ARG A 140 -19.74 -12.12 -8.88
CA ARG A 140 -19.51 -11.17 -7.81
C ARG A 140 -20.38 -11.42 -6.57
N ARG A 141 -21.64 -11.84 -6.74
CA ARG A 141 -22.57 -12.14 -5.64
C ARG A 141 -22.06 -13.23 -4.70
N ASN A 142 -21.14 -14.08 -5.14
CA ASN A 142 -20.56 -15.14 -4.34
C ASN A 142 -19.35 -14.65 -3.50
N CYS A 143 -18.87 -13.41 -3.76
CA CYS A 143 -17.72 -12.81 -3.10
C CYS A 143 -18.14 -11.68 -2.15
N VAL A 144 -19.36 -11.67 -1.65
CA VAL A 144 -19.85 -10.62 -0.73
C VAL A 144 -19.77 -11.06 0.71
N PRO A 145 -19.40 -10.15 1.65
CA PRO A 145 -19.02 -8.75 1.47
C PRO A 145 -17.65 -8.60 0.77
N LEU A 146 -17.58 -7.72 -0.25
CA LEU A 146 -16.36 -7.56 -1.06
C LEU A 146 -15.10 -7.20 -0.26
N PRO A 147 -15.16 -6.28 0.73
CA PRO A 147 -14.00 -5.92 1.53
C PRO A 147 -13.44 -7.11 2.33
N ASP A 148 -14.34 -7.96 2.86
CA ASP A 148 -13.98 -9.13 3.66
C ASP A 148 -13.38 -10.22 2.77
N TYR A 149 -13.98 -10.45 1.61
CA TYR A 149 -13.46 -11.40 0.63
C TYR A 149 -12.06 -11.00 0.17
N ALA A 150 -11.86 -9.71 -0.16
CA ALA A 150 -10.56 -9.20 -0.59
C ALA A 150 -9.49 -9.31 0.52
N ALA A 151 -9.87 -9.06 1.78
CA ALA A 151 -8.96 -9.27 2.91
C ALA A 151 -8.57 -10.75 3.05
N ALA A 152 -9.54 -11.66 3.04
CA ALA A 152 -9.31 -13.10 3.11
C ALA A 152 -8.48 -13.63 1.91
N PHE A 153 -8.66 -13.06 0.71
CA PHE A 153 -7.81 -13.37 -0.46
C PHE A 153 -6.35 -13.01 -0.18
N VAL A 154 -6.08 -11.81 0.36
CA VAL A 154 -4.70 -11.40 0.70
C VAL A 154 -4.09 -12.36 1.72
N ASP A 155 -4.84 -12.74 2.76
CA ASP A 155 -4.36 -13.68 3.79
C ASP A 155 -4.00 -15.04 3.15
N ARG A 156 -4.87 -15.60 2.30
CA ARG A 156 -4.62 -16.87 1.59
C ARG A 156 -3.42 -16.80 0.65
N VAL A 157 -3.21 -15.64 0.00
CA VAL A 157 -2.03 -15.42 -0.86
C VAL A 157 -0.75 -15.44 -0.03
N LEU A 158 -0.75 -14.79 1.14
CA LEU A 158 0.41 -14.75 2.03
C LEU A 158 0.71 -16.11 2.64
N GLU A 159 -0.30 -16.86 3.10
CA GLU A 159 -0.15 -18.21 3.62
C GLU A 159 0.52 -19.16 2.62
N LYS A 160 0.23 -18.98 1.32
CA LYS A 160 0.80 -19.77 0.22
C LYS A 160 2.13 -19.21 -0.33
N ASN A 161 2.65 -18.12 0.23
CA ASN A 161 3.78 -17.36 -0.31
C ASN A 161 3.59 -17.00 -1.81
N GLY A 162 2.35 -16.75 -2.21
CA GLY A 162 1.97 -16.52 -3.62
C GLY A 162 2.03 -15.06 -4.06
N PHE A 163 2.32 -14.11 -3.15
CA PHE A 163 2.38 -12.70 -3.50
C PHE A 163 3.44 -12.41 -4.56
N GLY A 164 3.01 -11.80 -5.66
CA GLY A 164 3.89 -11.45 -6.78
C GLY A 164 4.31 -12.62 -7.66
N THR A 165 3.63 -13.78 -7.55
CA THR A 165 3.93 -14.97 -8.36
C THR A 165 2.86 -15.14 -9.43
N GLY A 166 3.24 -15.08 -10.71
CA GLY A 166 2.34 -15.19 -11.84
C GLY A 166 1.32 -14.05 -11.93
N SER A 167 0.27 -14.26 -12.72
CA SER A 167 -0.78 -13.27 -12.94
C SER A 167 -1.70 -13.12 -11.72
N LEU A 168 -1.94 -11.88 -11.27
CA LEU A 168 -2.91 -11.57 -10.23
C LEU A 168 -4.33 -11.98 -10.62
N ILE A 169 -4.70 -11.81 -11.89
CA ILE A 169 -6.02 -12.19 -12.41
C ILE A 169 -6.21 -13.71 -12.33
N GLU A 170 -5.22 -14.49 -12.70
CA GLU A 170 -5.28 -15.96 -12.59
C GLU A 170 -5.36 -16.42 -11.14
N ALA A 171 -4.60 -15.77 -10.24
CA ALA A 171 -4.69 -16.04 -8.81
C ALA A 171 -6.09 -15.77 -8.25
N LEU A 172 -6.74 -14.67 -8.65
CA LEU A 172 -8.12 -14.36 -8.28
C LEU A 172 -9.11 -15.37 -8.86
N ILE A 173 -8.95 -15.79 -10.12
CA ILE A 173 -9.81 -16.80 -10.76
C ILE A 173 -9.72 -18.13 -9.98
N ALA A 174 -8.52 -18.56 -9.65
CA ALA A 174 -8.29 -19.80 -8.91
C ALA A 174 -8.89 -19.73 -7.49
N ASP A 175 -8.72 -18.60 -6.81
CA ASP A 175 -9.26 -18.35 -5.47
C ASP A 175 -10.78 -18.34 -5.47
N ILE A 176 -11.41 -17.60 -6.38
CA ILE A 176 -12.86 -17.54 -6.53
C ILE A 176 -13.45 -18.94 -6.78
N ARG A 177 -12.79 -19.71 -7.64
CA ARG A 177 -13.22 -21.09 -7.92
C ARG A 177 -13.11 -21.99 -6.70
N SER A 178 -12.01 -21.88 -5.94
CA SER A 178 -11.77 -22.66 -4.73
C SER A 178 -12.78 -22.35 -3.62
N GLU A 179 -13.01 -21.06 -3.38
CA GLU A 179 -13.79 -20.60 -2.23
C GLU A 179 -15.31 -20.61 -2.48
N THR A 180 -15.70 -20.42 -3.75
CA THR A 180 -17.13 -20.19 -4.08
C THR A 180 -17.69 -21.17 -5.11
N ASN A 181 -16.88 -22.01 -5.74
CA ASN A 181 -17.20 -22.84 -6.89
C ASN A 181 -17.67 -22.04 -8.13
N ALA A 182 -17.61 -20.71 -8.11
CA ALA A 182 -17.93 -19.87 -9.25
C ALA A 182 -16.77 -19.88 -10.26
N VAL A 183 -17.09 -19.85 -11.55
CA VAL A 183 -16.11 -19.85 -12.63
C VAL A 183 -16.05 -18.46 -13.23
N ALA A 184 -14.94 -17.79 -13.00
CA ALA A 184 -14.56 -16.53 -13.65
C ALA A 184 -13.57 -16.83 -14.79
N LYS A 185 -13.51 -15.92 -15.77
CA LYS A 185 -12.53 -15.92 -16.86
C LYS A 185 -11.81 -14.59 -16.87
N THR A 186 -10.64 -14.53 -17.48
CA THR A 186 -9.86 -13.29 -17.64
C THR A 186 -10.68 -12.16 -18.23
N ASP A 187 -11.47 -12.44 -19.27
CA ASP A 187 -12.31 -11.45 -19.97
C ASP A 187 -13.52 -10.97 -19.14
N ASP A 188 -13.82 -11.61 -18.00
CA ASP A 188 -14.86 -11.15 -17.10
C ASP A 188 -14.43 -9.91 -16.28
N PHE A 189 -13.11 -9.67 -16.15
CA PHE A 189 -12.54 -8.52 -15.41
C PHE A 189 -12.49 -7.28 -16.31
N ARG A 190 -12.99 -6.17 -15.79
CA ARG A 190 -13.00 -4.87 -16.49
C ARG A 190 -11.93 -3.95 -15.94
N LEU A 191 -10.69 -4.11 -16.39
CA LEU A 191 -9.53 -3.36 -15.91
C LEU A 191 -9.68 -1.84 -16.13
N GLU A 192 -10.39 -1.43 -17.19
CA GLU A 192 -10.68 -0.04 -17.52
C GLU A 192 -11.55 0.67 -16.48
N THR A 193 -12.21 -0.07 -15.59
CA THR A 193 -13.02 0.50 -14.50
C THR A 193 -12.21 0.80 -13.26
N LEU A 194 -10.96 0.33 -13.19
CA LEU A 194 -10.11 0.56 -12.04
C LEU A 194 -9.46 1.96 -12.10
N PRO A 195 -9.34 2.65 -10.96
CA PRO A 195 -8.64 3.93 -10.91
C PRO A 195 -7.15 3.77 -11.22
N ALA A 196 -6.56 4.79 -11.83
CA ALA A 196 -5.18 4.77 -12.32
C ALA A 196 -4.14 4.45 -11.24
N HIS A 197 -4.39 4.83 -9.97
CA HIS A 197 -3.45 4.55 -8.87
C HIS A 197 -3.27 3.05 -8.58
N LEU A 198 -4.16 2.19 -9.06
CA LEU A 198 -4.05 0.72 -8.95
C LEU A 198 -3.24 0.08 -10.09
N PHE A 199 -2.64 0.89 -10.94
CA PHE A 199 -1.65 0.46 -11.91
C PHE A 199 -0.32 1.12 -11.60
N MET A 200 0.74 0.32 -11.58
CA MET A 200 2.09 0.85 -11.34
C MET A 200 2.47 1.86 -12.42
N ASN A 201 3.01 2.98 -12.02
CA ASN A 201 3.61 3.95 -12.93
C ASN A 201 5.11 3.66 -13.04
N PHE A 202 5.65 3.68 -14.24
CA PHE A 202 7.04 3.36 -14.52
C PHE A 202 7.77 4.61 -14.98
N ARG A 203 8.86 4.94 -14.29
CA ARG A 203 9.75 6.04 -14.62
C ARG A 203 11.09 5.46 -15.07
N VAL A 204 11.35 5.48 -16.37
CA VAL A 204 12.62 5.03 -16.93
C VAL A 204 13.67 6.12 -16.74
N VAL A 205 14.84 5.76 -16.24
CA VAL A 205 15.94 6.67 -15.99
C VAL A 205 17.22 6.18 -16.66
N ASP A 206 18.05 7.13 -17.09
CA ASP A 206 19.39 6.85 -17.62
C ASP A 206 20.38 6.53 -16.48
N GLU A 207 21.64 6.25 -16.82
CA GLU A 207 22.73 5.98 -15.89
C GLU A 207 23.04 7.13 -14.92
N HIS A 208 22.60 8.35 -15.25
CA HIS A 208 22.75 9.55 -14.42
C HIS A 208 21.49 9.85 -13.58
N GLY A 209 20.46 9.01 -13.64
CA GLY A 209 19.20 9.18 -12.94
C GLY A 209 18.24 10.20 -13.58
N ARG A 210 18.53 10.68 -14.81
CA ARG A 210 17.64 11.58 -15.55
C ARG A 210 16.50 10.78 -16.15
N MET A 211 15.29 11.31 -16.02
CA MET A 211 14.09 10.69 -16.56
C MET A 211 14.13 10.72 -18.10
N LEU A 212 13.95 9.56 -18.70
CA LEU A 212 13.79 9.37 -20.15
C LEU A 212 12.32 9.38 -20.53
N GLU A 213 11.52 8.56 -19.87
CA GLU A 213 10.09 8.43 -20.14
C GLU A 213 9.33 8.03 -18.86
N MET A 214 8.01 8.28 -18.84
CA MET A 214 7.12 7.85 -17.76
C MET A 214 5.79 7.35 -18.33
N SER A 215 5.40 6.13 -18.00
CA SER A 215 4.16 5.51 -18.47
C SER A 215 3.68 4.42 -17.49
N ARG A 216 2.37 4.11 -17.52
CA ARG A 216 1.80 2.94 -16.84
C ARG A 216 1.75 1.69 -17.73
N ASN A 217 2.20 1.80 -18.98
CA ASN A 217 2.23 0.69 -19.93
C ASN A 217 3.67 0.16 -20.04
N LEU A 218 4.02 -0.81 -19.18
CA LEU A 218 5.36 -1.41 -19.18
C LEU A 218 5.72 -2.08 -20.52
N PRO A 219 4.84 -2.88 -21.16
CA PRO A 219 5.16 -3.47 -22.47
C PRO A 219 5.47 -2.43 -23.55
N ALA A 220 4.79 -1.28 -23.55
CA ALA A 220 5.07 -0.21 -24.51
C ALA A 220 6.45 0.42 -24.24
N LEU A 221 6.82 0.66 -22.99
CA LEU A 221 8.16 1.15 -22.63
C LEU A 221 9.25 0.14 -23.04
N GLN A 222 9.03 -1.14 -22.76
CA GLN A 222 9.98 -2.20 -23.14
C GLN A 222 10.17 -2.27 -24.67
N ALA A 223 9.09 -2.10 -25.44
CA ALA A 223 9.18 -2.07 -26.90
C ALA A 223 9.92 -0.83 -27.42
N GLU A 224 9.70 0.34 -26.80
CA GLU A 224 10.33 1.61 -27.18
C GLU A 224 11.84 1.59 -26.94
N PHE A 225 12.27 1.08 -25.78
CA PHE A 225 13.68 1.03 -25.41
C PHE A 225 14.34 -0.33 -25.66
N SER A 226 13.77 -1.18 -26.49
CA SER A 226 14.22 -2.55 -26.74
C SER A 226 15.68 -2.67 -27.23
N GLN A 227 16.25 -1.59 -27.80
CA GLN A 227 17.64 -1.56 -28.29
C GLN A 227 18.63 -0.94 -27.31
N GLU A 228 18.15 -0.27 -26.26
CA GLU A 228 18.96 0.48 -25.29
C GLU A 228 18.96 -0.18 -23.89
N ALA A 229 18.09 -1.18 -23.66
CA ALA A 229 17.87 -1.84 -22.38
C ALA A 229 18.55 -3.21 -22.26
#